data_d569520f897c7f8116eadb20706b4a8a
#
_entry.id   d569520f897c7f8116eadb20706b4a8a
#
_cell.length_a   1.000
_cell.length_b   1.000
_cell.length_c   1.000
_cell.angle_alpha   90.00
_cell.angle_beta   90.00
_cell.angle_gamma   90.00
#
_symmetry.space_group_name_H-M   'P 1'
#
loop_
_entity.id
_entity.type
_entity.pdbx_description
1 polymer ?
#
loop_
_entity_poly.entity_id
_entity_poly.type
_entity_poly.pdbx_seq_one_letter_code
_entity_poly.pdbx_strand_id
1 'polypeptide(L)'
;QGLFYGLVFLESFPKVFSFVMKKEAANVILLKQVRKALGALVIDREDLRQSMKIIQAMAEEVKKGRNFIIFPEGTRSRQGNHTLEFKGGSFKAAMKAKCPIVPCALIDSFIPFDENSIRRVTVKIFYLKPMYYEEYKNMKTTQIAEEVKRRIDETIAGYTQKEPLA
;
A
#
# COMPACT_ATOMS: atom_id res chain seq x y z
N GLN A 1 -8.45 -2.84 -10.11
CA GLN A 1 -8.00 -3.14 -8.74
C GLN A 1 -7.31 -1.93 -8.07
N GLY A 2 -6.28 -1.28 -8.67
CA GLY A 2 -5.56 -0.20 -7.99
C GLY A 2 -6.42 0.99 -7.55
N LEU A 3 -7.45 1.35 -8.31
CA LEU A 3 -8.42 2.40 -7.93
C LEU A 3 -9.32 1.94 -6.78
N PHE A 4 -9.71 0.66 -6.78
CA PHE A 4 -10.57 0.10 -5.74
C PHE A 4 -9.89 0.08 -4.37
N TYR A 5 -8.61 -0.26 -4.30
CA TYR A 5 -7.86 -0.16 -3.04
C TYR A 5 -7.85 1.27 -2.50
N GLY A 6 -7.72 2.26 -3.39
CA GLY A 6 -7.87 3.66 -3.00
C GLY A 6 -9.23 3.97 -2.36
N LEU A 7 -10.33 3.43 -2.91
CA LEU A 7 -11.68 3.59 -2.36
C LEU A 7 -11.85 2.90 -1.00
N VAL A 8 -11.32 1.69 -0.82
CA VAL A 8 -11.33 0.99 0.48
C VAL A 8 -10.66 1.83 1.56
N PHE A 9 -9.51 2.44 1.25
CA PHE A 9 -8.82 3.32 2.19
C PHE A 9 -9.54 4.65 2.40
N LEU A 10 -10.21 5.21 1.39
CA LEU A 10 -11.02 6.43 1.54
C LEU A 10 -12.18 6.23 2.50
N GLU A 11 -12.80 5.06 2.49
CA GLU A 11 -13.90 4.70 3.38
C GLU A 11 -13.43 4.37 4.80
N SER A 12 -12.32 3.64 4.93
CA SER A 12 -11.90 3.06 6.19
C SER A 12 -10.87 3.87 6.98
N PHE A 13 -10.08 4.72 6.32
CA PHE A 13 -9.00 5.47 6.97
C PHE A 13 -9.47 6.86 7.40
N PRO A 14 -9.41 7.21 8.70
CA PRO A 14 -10.04 8.41 9.25
C PRO A 14 -9.30 9.72 8.95
N LYS A 15 -8.16 9.66 8.26
CA LYS A 15 -7.32 10.84 7.96
C LYS A 15 -7.07 10.98 6.47
N VAL A 16 -6.82 12.20 6.03
CA VAL A 16 -6.40 12.46 4.66
C VAL A 16 -5.07 11.75 4.39
N PHE A 17 -5.00 11.09 3.24
CA PHE A 17 -3.80 10.40 2.78
C PHE A 17 -3.50 10.73 1.32
N SER A 18 -2.28 10.46 0.93
CA SER A 18 -1.81 10.45 -0.45
C SER A 18 -1.30 9.06 -0.82
N PHE A 19 -0.95 8.85 -2.07
CA PHE A 19 -0.40 7.58 -2.53
C PHE A 19 0.58 7.78 -3.68
N VAL A 20 1.31 6.73 -4.02
CA VAL A 20 2.21 6.71 -5.15
C VAL A 20 1.60 5.87 -6.26
N MET A 21 1.46 6.44 -7.45
CA MET A 21 0.93 5.73 -8.61
C MET A 21 1.97 5.58 -9.71
N LYS A 22 1.80 4.56 -10.55
CA LYS A 22 2.61 4.39 -11.76
C LYS A 22 2.29 5.47 -12.78
N LYS A 23 3.29 5.85 -13.58
CA LYS A 23 3.19 6.84 -14.67
C LYS A 23 2.08 6.49 -15.68
N GLU A 24 1.95 5.21 -16.03
CA GLU A 24 0.93 4.74 -16.98
C GLU A 24 -0.50 4.95 -16.47
N ALA A 25 -0.71 4.80 -15.16
CA ALA A 25 -2.00 5.01 -14.53
C ALA A 25 -2.35 6.51 -14.41
N ALA A 26 -1.37 7.39 -14.39
CA ALA A 26 -1.56 8.82 -14.18
C ALA A 26 -2.33 9.52 -15.32
N ASN A 27 -2.37 8.92 -16.51
CA ASN A 27 -3.01 9.48 -17.69
C ASN A 27 -4.49 9.07 -17.86
N VAL A 28 -4.99 8.15 -17.05
CA VAL A 28 -6.42 7.77 -17.05
C VAL A 28 -7.23 8.94 -16.49
N ILE A 29 -8.26 9.38 -17.23
CA ILE A 29 -9.03 10.62 -16.94
C ILE A 29 -9.50 10.66 -15.48
N LEU A 30 -10.17 9.61 -15.00
CA LEU A 30 -10.66 9.54 -13.62
C LEU A 30 -9.52 9.58 -12.59
N LEU A 31 -8.44 8.84 -12.86
CA LEU A 31 -7.28 8.80 -11.97
C LEU A 31 -6.51 10.12 -11.93
N LYS A 32 -6.55 10.91 -13.00
CA LYS A 32 -6.00 12.26 -13.03
C LYS A 32 -6.68 13.18 -12.02
N GLN A 33 -8.01 13.10 -11.89
CA GLN A 33 -8.77 13.89 -10.91
C GLN A 33 -8.47 13.44 -9.48
N VAL A 34 -8.49 12.14 -9.23
CA VAL A 34 -8.17 11.55 -7.91
C VAL A 34 -6.73 11.89 -7.51
N ARG A 35 -5.77 11.81 -8.44
CA ARG A 35 -4.39 12.23 -8.22
C ARG A 35 -4.28 13.68 -7.75
N LYS A 36 -4.97 14.59 -8.45
CA LYS A 36 -4.97 16.02 -8.12
C LYS A 36 -5.59 16.27 -6.74
N ALA A 37 -6.73 15.65 -6.45
CA ALA A 37 -7.45 15.80 -5.19
C ALA A 37 -6.65 15.29 -3.98
N LEU A 38 -5.98 14.14 -4.10
CA LEU A 38 -5.22 13.51 -3.01
C LEU A 38 -3.72 13.89 -3.03
N GLY A 39 -3.26 14.70 -3.98
CA GLY A 39 -1.86 15.07 -4.10
C GLY A 39 -0.94 13.87 -4.36
N ALA A 40 -1.41 12.87 -5.13
CA ALA A 40 -0.65 11.65 -5.37
C ALA A 40 0.62 11.90 -6.18
N LEU A 41 1.70 11.23 -5.81
CA LEU A 41 2.98 11.28 -6.50
C LEU A 41 3.02 10.23 -7.62
N VAL A 42 3.65 10.58 -8.72
CA VAL A 42 3.78 9.70 -9.89
C VAL A 42 5.20 9.18 -9.98
N ILE A 43 5.36 7.87 -10.02
CA ILE A 43 6.68 7.22 -10.10
C ILE A 43 6.84 6.52 -11.45
N ASP A 44 7.98 6.79 -12.09
CA ASP A 44 8.52 6.00 -13.19
C ASP A 44 9.56 5.03 -12.59
N ARG A 45 9.22 3.74 -12.60
CA ARG A 45 10.07 2.72 -11.95
C ARG A 45 11.28 2.32 -12.81
N GLU A 46 11.26 2.66 -14.08
CA GLU A 46 12.38 2.44 -15.00
C GLU A 46 13.42 3.55 -14.86
N ASP A 47 13.01 4.75 -14.42
CA ASP A 47 13.92 5.86 -14.11
C ASP A 47 14.30 5.87 -12.63
N LEU A 48 15.48 5.36 -12.31
CA LEU A 48 16.03 5.33 -10.93
C LEU A 48 16.21 6.73 -10.34
N ARG A 49 16.61 7.72 -11.17
CA ARG A 49 16.81 9.10 -10.69
C ARG A 49 15.49 9.75 -10.33
N GLN A 50 14.48 9.58 -11.16
CA GLN A 50 13.13 10.06 -10.89
C GLN A 50 12.54 9.36 -9.67
N SER A 51 12.69 8.04 -9.55
CA SER A 51 12.25 7.27 -8.40
C SER A 51 12.88 7.79 -7.09
N MET A 52 14.16 8.12 -7.09
CA MET A 52 14.82 8.70 -5.90
C MET A 52 14.28 10.08 -5.53
N LYS A 53 13.97 10.95 -6.51
CA LYS A 53 13.33 12.25 -6.27
C LYS A 53 11.93 12.09 -5.64
N ILE A 54 11.14 11.13 -6.12
CA ILE A 54 9.80 10.84 -5.57
C ILE A 54 9.90 10.31 -4.13
N ILE A 55 10.84 9.42 -3.83
CA ILE A 55 11.08 8.95 -2.46
C ILE A 55 11.45 10.12 -1.54
N GLN A 56 12.28 11.04 -2.00
CA GLN A 56 12.65 12.23 -1.22
C GLN A 56 11.43 13.15 -1.00
N ALA A 57 10.69 13.46 -2.07
CA ALA A 57 9.49 14.28 -1.98
C ALA A 57 8.44 13.67 -1.02
N MET A 58 8.23 12.35 -1.09
CA MET A 58 7.35 11.65 -0.18
C MET A 58 7.81 11.77 1.28
N ALA A 59 9.11 11.60 1.54
CA ALA A 59 9.66 11.73 2.90
C ALA A 59 9.45 13.15 3.46
N GLU A 60 9.62 14.20 2.65
CA GLU A 60 9.39 15.59 3.08
C GLU A 60 7.89 15.84 3.38
N GLU A 61 6.98 15.32 2.56
CA GLU A 61 5.54 15.45 2.81
C GLU A 61 5.10 14.69 4.07
N VAL A 62 5.68 13.52 4.32
CA VAL A 62 5.44 12.74 5.55
C VAL A 62 5.90 13.52 6.79
N LYS A 63 7.07 14.17 6.75
CA LYS A 63 7.56 15.04 7.85
C LYS A 63 6.62 16.20 8.14
N LYS A 64 5.87 16.68 7.13
CA LYS A 64 4.82 17.70 7.28
C LYS A 64 3.51 17.14 7.84
N GLY A 65 3.44 15.84 8.16
CA GLY A 65 2.26 15.19 8.73
C GLY A 65 1.34 14.54 7.70
N ARG A 66 1.71 14.45 6.42
CA ARG A 66 0.91 13.78 5.40
C ARG A 66 1.06 12.26 5.49
N ASN A 67 -0.06 11.56 5.47
CA ASN A 67 -0.04 10.09 5.41
C ASN A 67 0.12 9.62 3.96
N PHE A 68 0.85 8.53 3.75
CA PHE A 68 0.99 7.88 2.45
C PHE A 68 0.63 6.41 2.52
N ILE A 69 -0.18 5.96 1.56
CA ILE A 69 -0.47 4.55 1.34
C ILE A 69 0.45 4.04 0.24
N ILE A 70 1.09 2.92 0.50
CA ILE A 70 2.05 2.30 -0.41
C ILE A 70 1.70 0.82 -0.57
N PHE A 71 1.70 0.35 -1.81
CA PHE A 71 1.56 -1.06 -2.16
C PHE A 71 2.95 -1.63 -2.48
N PRO A 72 3.61 -2.30 -1.52
CA PRO A 72 5.02 -2.65 -1.64
C PRO A 72 5.30 -3.76 -2.66
N GLU A 73 4.31 -4.55 -3.04
CA GLU A 73 4.41 -5.53 -4.13
C GLU A 73 4.70 -4.88 -5.48
N GLY A 74 4.15 -3.69 -5.67
CA GLY A 74 4.33 -2.93 -6.89
C GLY A 74 3.57 -3.45 -8.11
N THR A 75 2.87 -4.56 -7.99
CA THR A 75 1.98 -5.15 -9.00
C THR A 75 0.83 -5.87 -8.31
N ARG A 76 -0.13 -6.39 -9.09
CA ARG A 76 -1.23 -7.21 -8.56
C ARG A 76 -0.75 -8.65 -8.39
N SER A 77 -1.11 -9.30 -7.28
CA SER A 77 -0.72 -10.70 -7.04
C SER A 77 -1.43 -11.65 -8.00
N ARG A 78 -2.71 -11.42 -8.29
CA ARG A 78 -3.60 -12.33 -9.05
C ARG A 78 -3.67 -13.74 -8.46
N GLN A 79 -3.41 -13.85 -7.16
CA GLN A 79 -3.37 -15.11 -6.41
C GLN A 79 -4.30 -15.07 -5.21
N GLY A 80 -5.47 -14.43 -5.36
CA GLY A 80 -6.41 -14.24 -4.27
C GLY A 80 -5.82 -13.40 -3.14
N ASN A 81 -5.90 -13.91 -1.93
CA ASN A 81 -5.36 -13.25 -0.74
C ASN A 81 -3.85 -13.46 -0.51
N HIS A 82 -3.15 -14.17 -1.42
CA HIS A 82 -1.71 -14.37 -1.31
C HIS A 82 -0.94 -13.11 -1.73
N THR A 83 -0.02 -12.66 -0.87
CA THR A 83 0.86 -11.52 -1.16
C THR A 83 2.07 -11.96 -1.97
N LEU A 84 2.56 -11.06 -2.81
CA LEU A 84 3.85 -11.20 -3.49
C LEU A 84 4.99 -10.70 -2.59
N GLU A 85 6.22 -10.83 -3.08
CA GLU A 85 7.39 -10.28 -2.41
C GLU A 85 7.33 -8.74 -2.32
N PHE A 86 7.61 -8.22 -1.13
CA PHE A 86 7.62 -6.78 -0.89
C PHE A 86 8.96 -6.16 -1.26
N LYS A 87 8.90 -5.09 -2.03
CA LYS A 87 10.10 -4.36 -2.49
C LYS A 87 10.62 -3.44 -1.40
N GLY A 88 11.85 -3.67 -0.94
CA GLY A 88 12.50 -2.83 0.08
C GLY A 88 12.54 -1.34 -0.28
N GLY A 89 12.59 -1.02 -1.57
CA GLY A 89 12.50 0.37 -2.05
C GLY A 89 11.27 1.15 -1.58
N SER A 90 10.16 0.46 -1.34
CA SER A 90 8.90 1.03 -0.85
C SER A 90 9.01 1.63 0.56
N PHE A 91 9.99 1.19 1.34
CA PHE A 91 10.19 1.62 2.73
C PHE A 91 11.25 2.72 2.90
N LYS A 92 11.94 3.10 1.82
CA LYS A 92 12.98 4.15 1.86
C LYS A 92 12.47 5.50 2.34
N ALA A 93 11.24 5.86 1.97
CA ALA A 93 10.66 7.14 2.41
C ALA A 93 10.35 7.13 3.91
N ALA A 94 9.80 6.05 4.44
CA ALA A 94 9.54 5.90 5.88
C ALA A 94 10.85 5.96 6.68
N MET A 95 11.90 5.28 6.22
CA MET A 95 13.23 5.34 6.83
C MET A 95 13.80 6.76 6.84
N LYS A 96 13.68 7.51 5.72
CA LYS A 96 14.13 8.91 5.63
C LYS A 96 13.29 9.86 6.48
N ALA A 97 11.99 9.64 6.56
CA ALA A 97 11.08 10.46 7.35
C ALA A 97 11.09 10.12 8.84
N LYS A 98 11.64 8.97 9.22
CA LYS A 98 11.62 8.42 10.59
C LYS A 98 10.19 8.30 11.14
N CYS A 99 9.23 7.88 10.30
CA CYS A 99 7.82 7.83 10.64
C CYS A 99 7.35 6.40 10.95
N PRO A 100 6.25 6.22 11.68
CA PRO A 100 5.66 4.89 11.86
C PRO A 100 5.26 4.25 10.53
N ILE A 101 5.41 2.93 10.45
CA ILE A 101 4.90 2.09 9.36
C ILE A 101 3.72 1.30 9.93
N VAL A 102 2.54 1.42 9.32
CA VAL A 102 1.33 0.68 9.69
C VAL A 102 1.08 -0.40 8.65
N PRO A 103 1.39 -1.68 8.94
CA PRO A 103 1.02 -2.75 8.03
C PRO A 103 -0.51 -2.87 7.96
N CYS A 104 -1.04 -3.09 6.74
CA CYS A 104 -2.47 -3.24 6.51
C CYS A 104 -2.73 -4.50 5.71
N ALA A 105 -3.52 -5.43 6.25
CA ALA A 105 -3.96 -6.62 5.54
C ALA A 105 -5.30 -6.38 4.87
N LEU A 106 -5.38 -6.64 3.57
CA LEU A 106 -6.59 -6.56 2.76
C LEU A 106 -7.05 -7.98 2.41
N ILE A 107 -8.29 -8.31 2.73
CA ILE A 107 -8.86 -9.63 2.46
C ILE A 107 -10.04 -9.47 1.49
N ASP A 108 -10.11 -10.39 0.52
CA ASP A 108 -11.14 -10.49 -0.53
C ASP A 108 -11.24 -9.26 -1.44
N SER A 109 -10.21 -8.42 -1.43
CA SER A 109 -10.15 -7.20 -2.22
C SER A 109 -9.96 -7.45 -3.73
N PHE A 110 -9.65 -8.68 -4.13
CA PHE A 110 -9.53 -9.09 -5.53
C PHE A 110 -10.89 -9.42 -6.16
N ILE A 111 -11.85 -9.94 -5.38
CA ILE A 111 -13.13 -10.46 -5.85
C ILE A 111 -13.92 -9.46 -6.71
N PRO A 112 -14.07 -8.16 -6.34
CA PRO A 112 -14.88 -7.22 -7.10
C PRO A 112 -14.46 -7.01 -8.56
N PHE A 113 -13.23 -7.42 -8.93
CA PHE A 113 -12.68 -7.18 -10.27
C PHE A 113 -12.16 -8.42 -10.98
N ASP A 114 -11.95 -9.51 -10.26
CA ASP A 114 -11.42 -10.75 -10.81
C ASP A 114 -12.53 -11.78 -11.03
N GLU A 115 -13.68 -11.60 -10.36
CA GLU A 115 -14.87 -12.41 -10.57
C GLU A 115 -15.92 -11.63 -11.38
N ASN A 116 -16.46 -12.28 -12.41
CA ASN A 116 -17.51 -11.70 -13.25
C ASN A 116 -18.88 -11.87 -12.55
N SER A 117 -19.04 -11.25 -11.39
CA SER A 117 -20.19 -11.37 -10.51
C SER A 117 -20.71 -10.01 -10.04
N ILE A 118 -22.04 -9.85 -9.98
CA ILE A 118 -22.72 -8.70 -9.39
C ILE A 118 -23.10 -8.94 -7.92
N ARG A 119 -22.66 -10.03 -7.32
CA ARG A 119 -22.93 -10.34 -5.92
C ARG A 119 -22.27 -9.30 -5.01
N ARG A 120 -22.92 -9.04 -3.87
CA ARG A 120 -22.36 -8.19 -2.83
C ARG A 120 -21.09 -8.86 -2.25
N VAL A 121 -19.98 -8.16 -2.29
CA VAL A 121 -18.70 -8.61 -1.73
C VAL A 121 -18.36 -7.73 -0.53
N THR A 122 -17.90 -8.35 0.55
CA THR A 122 -17.37 -7.64 1.72
C THR A 122 -15.86 -7.72 1.69
N VAL A 123 -15.21 -6.57 1.47
CA VAL A 123 -13.75 -6.45 1.58
C VAL A 123 -13.41 -6.07 3.01
N LYS A 124 -12.45 -6.75 3.61
CA LYS A 124 -12.01 -6.49 4.98
C LYS A 124 -10.61 -5.88 4.98
N ILE A 125 -10.41 -4.89 5.83
CA ILE A 125 -9.10 -4.27 6.05
C ILE A 125 -8.74 -4.35 7.53
N PHE A 126 -7.52 -4.80 7.83
CA PHE A 126 -6.96 -4.87 9.16
C PHE A 126 -5.77 -3.92 9.26
N TYR A 127 -5.87 -2.90 10.10
CA TYR A 127 -4.76 -2.05 10.47
C TYR A 127 -4.01 -2.70 11.61
N LEU A 128 -2.78 -3.12 11.38
CA LEU A 128 -1.97 -3.82 12.36
C LEU A 128 -1.21 -2.84 13.26
N LYS A 129 -0.60 -3.38 14.31
CA LYS A 129 0.22 -2.57 15.22
C LYS A 129 1.31 -1.81 14.45
N PRO A 130 1.40 -0.49 14.61
CA PRO A 130 2.46 0.30 13.98
C PRO A 130 3.85 -0.19 14.36
N MET A 131 4.77 -0.21 13.40
CA MET A 131 6.20 -0.31 13.64
C MET A 131 6.77 1.11 13.78
N TYR A 132 7.19 1.49 14.96
CA TYR A 132 7.82 2.79 15.19
C TYR A 132 9.27 2.81 14.72
N TYR A 133 9.80 4.00 14.43
CA TYR A 133 11.16 4.15 13.88
C TYR A 133 12.22 3.44 14.72
N GLU A 134 12.12 3.48 16.05
CA GLU A 134 13.05 2.83 16.97
C GLU A 134 13.12 1.31 16.77
N GLU A 135 12.03 0.68 16.31
CA GLU A 135 11.97 -0.77 16.05
C GLU A 135 12.72 -1.14 14.76
N TYR A 136 12.79 -0.25 13.76
CA TYR A 136 13.33 -0.58 12.45
C TYR A 136 14.53 0.27 12.00
N LYS A 137 14.98 1.25 12.79
CA LYS A 137 16.08 2.16 12.42
C LYS A 137 17.40 1.47 12.05
N ASN A 138 17.66 0.30 12.60
CA ASN A 138 18.87 -0.49 12.35
C ASN A 138 18.68 -1.58 11.29
N MET A 139 17.47 -1.72 10.74
CA MET A 139 17.14 -2.70 9.72
C MET A 139 17.48 -2.19 8.32
N LYS A 140 17.90 -3.09 7.42
CA LYS A 140 17.89 -2.80 5.99
C LYS A 140 16.45 -2.71 5.49
N THR A 141 16.20 -1.92 4.45
CA THR A 141 14.84 -1.77 3.89
C THR A 141 14.25 -3.09 3.37
N THR A 142 15.07 -4.06 3.01
CA THR A 142 14.65 -5.43 2.68
C THR A 142 14.13 -6.17 3.91
N GLN A 143 14.81 -6.06 5.05
CA GLN A 143 14.37 -6.65 6.31
C GLN A 143 13.06 -6.03 6.82
N ILE A 144 12.88 -4.70 6.63
CA ILE A 144 11.61 -4.03 6.92
C ILE A 144 10.50 -4.61 6.04
N ALA A 145 10.78 -4.82 4.75
CA ALA A 145 9.82 -5.39 3.80
C ALA A 145 9.40 -6.81 4.22
N GLU A 146 10.35 -7.66 4.59
CA GLU A 146 10.12 -9.03 5.07
C GLU A 146 9.26 -9.03 6.34
N GLU A 147 9.58 -8.18 7.32
CA GLU A 147 8.84 -8.10 8.59
C GLU A 147 7.41 -7.58 8.39
N VAL A 148 7.21 -6.54 7.56
CA VAL A 148 5.87 -6.04 7.23
C VAL A 148 5.06 -7.12 6.50
N LYS A 149 5.68 -7.81 5.53
CA LYS A 149 5.03 -8.93 4.81
C LYS A 149 4.62 -10.04 5.77
N ARG A 150 5.52 -10.49 6.63
CA ARG A 150 5.26 -11.53 7.62
C ARG A 150 4.03 -11.22 8.47
N ARG A 151 3.94 -9.98 9.02
CA ARG A 151 2.79 -9.54 9.84
C ARG A 151 1.48 -9.56 9.05
N ILE A 152 1.51 -9.15 7.80
CA ILE A 152 0.33 -9.16 6.92
C ILE A 152 -0.08 -10.60 6.60
N ASP A 153 0.85 -11.45 6.21
CA ASP A 153 0.57 -12.85 5.85
C ASP A 153 0.02 -13.65 7.04
N GLU A 154 0.58 -13.45 8.24
CA GLU A 154 0.06 -14.08 9.48
C GLU A 154 -1.39 -13.65 9.77
N THR A 155 -1.71 -12.37 9.53
CA THR A 155 -3.07 -11.86 9.72
C THR A 155 -4.04 -12.48 8.71
N ILE A 156 -3.63 -12.56 7.44
CA ILE A 156 -4.42 -13.18 6.37
C ILE A 156 -4.66 -14.67 6.68
N ALA A 157 -3.60 -15.40 7.03
CA ALA A 157 -3.69 -16.82 7.35
C ALA A 157 -4.61 -17.08 8.56
N GLY A 158 -4.46 -16.29 9.62
CA GLY A 158 -5.31 -16.39 10.81
C GLY A 158 -6.78 -16.09 10.55
N TYR A 159 -7.08 -15.23 9.59
CA TYR A 159 -8.44 -14.93 9.15
C TYR A 159 -9.01 -16.07 8.30
N THR A 160 -8.30 -16.53 7.29
CA THR A 160 -8.74 -17.58 6.36
C THR A 160 -9.02 -18.92 7.07
N GLN A 161 -8.29 -19.21 8.16
CA GLN A 161 -8.55 -20.40 8.97
C GLN A 161 -9.85 -20.32 9.76
N LYS A 162 -10.28 -19.10 10.16
CA LYS A 162 -11.50 -18.90 10.96
C LYS A 162 -12.76 -18.76 10.12
N GLU A 163 -12.65 -18.22 8.94
CA GLU A 163 -13.74 -18.04 7.98
C GLU A 163 -13.28 -18.57 6.61
N PRO A 164 -13.30 -19.89 6.36
CA PRO A 164 -13.04 -20.41 5.03
C PRO A 164 -14.04 -19.82 4.05
N LEU A 165 -13.57 -19.48 2.85
CA LEU A 165 -14.41 -18.94 1.76
C LEU A 165 -15.63 -19.84 1.55
N ALA A 166 -16.84 -19.28 1.70
CA ALA A 166 -18.10 -19.96 1.43
C ALA A 166 -18.39 -20.00 -0.08
#